data_5f97ba0f227f1f42b32f1440bf29471b
#
_entry.id   5f97ba0f227f1f42b32f1440bf29471b
#
_cell.length_a   1.000
_cell.length_b   1.000
_cell.length_c   1.000
_cell.angle_alpha   90.00
_cell.angle_beta   90.00
_cell.angle_gamma   90.00
#
_symmetry.space_group_name_H-M   'P 1'
#
loop_
_entity.id
_entity.type
_entity.pdbx_description
1 polymer ?
#
loop_
_entity_poly.entity_id
_entity_poly.type
_entity_poly.pdbx_seq_one_letter_code
_entity_poly.pdbx_strand_id
1 'polypeptide(L)'
;MTNEEVLKRIKGGLIVSCQALSTEPLCDPYIMSMMAYAAKEGGAVGIRANTTVDIEAIKKKVDLPIIGIIKKDYEGSDVYITPTEKEVEELVRTGVDIIAVDATKRMRPGNITFEEFFKNIRSKYPNQLFMADTSC
;
A
#
# COMPACT_ATOMS: atom_id res chain seq x y z
N MET A 1 15.01 0.62 7.24
CA MET A 1 14.37 1.36 8.35
C MET A 1 13.65 0.43 9.32
N THR A 2 13.74 0.71 10.60
CA THR A 2 12.90 0.01 11.60
C THR A 2 11.47 0.54 11.55
N ASN A 3 10.53 -0.21 12.12
CA ASN A 3 9.14 0.24 12.20
C ASN A 3 9.02 1.57 12.96
N GLU A 4 9.79 1.73 14.02
CA GLU A 4 9.80 2.98 14.79
C GLU A 4 10.28 4.17 13.95
N GLU A 5 11.33 3.96 13.16
CA GLU A 5 11.84 5.00 12.26
C GLU A 5 10.82 5.38 11.20
N VAL A 6 10.12 4.40 10.62
CA VAL A 6 9.06 4.64 9.64
C VAL A 6 7.96 5.51 10.25
N LEU A 7 7.44 5.12 11.40
CA LEU A 7 6.36 5.85 12.07
C LEU A 7 6.81 7.26 12.46
N LYS A 8 8.04 7.41 12.91
CA LYS A 8 8.59 8.72 13.28
C LYS A 8 8.73 9.63 12.07
N ARG A 9 9.18 9.09 10.93
CA ARG A 9 9.38 9.88 9.72
C ARG A 9 8.09 10.39 9.12
N ILE A 10 7.00 9.62 9.18
CA ILE A 10 5.71 10.04 8.59
C ILE A 10 4.87 10.90 9.52
N LYS A 11 5.18 10.93 10.81
CA LYS A 11 4.39 11.67 11.79
C LYS A 11 4.39 13.17 11.50
N GLY A 12 3.20 13.74 11.37
CA GLY A 12 3.04 15.19 11.18
C GLY A 12 3.35 15.70 9.80
N GLY A 13 3.69 14.83 8.86
CA GLY A 13 4.02 15.21 7.50
C GLY A 13 2.95 14.82 6.49
N LEU A 14 3.22 15.14 5.23
CA LEU A 14 2.32 14.83 4.11
C LEU A 14 2.75 13.55 3.42
N ILE A 15 1.81 12.63 3.23
CA ILE A 15 1.98 11.45 2.41
C ILE A 15 1.30 11.71 1.08
N VAL A 16 2.05 11.54 -0.02
CA VAL A 16 1.53 11.80 -1.36
C VAL A 16 1.22 10.49 -2.07
N SER A 17 0.01 10.40 -2.63
CA SER A 17 -0.41 9.25 -3.41
C SER A 17 0.09 9.37 -4.85
N CYS A 18 0.89 8.40 -5.29
CA CYS A 18 1.39 8.30 -6.66
C CYS A 18 0.80 7.04 -7.27
N GLN A 19 -0.36 7.16 -7.88
CA GLN A 19 -1.13 6.03 -8.41
C GLN A 19 -1.77 6.38 -9.75
N ALA A 20 -1.78 5.41 -10.66
CA ALA A 20 -2.53 5.47 -11.89
C ALA A 20 -3.05 4.08 -12.21
N LEU A 21 -4.32 4.00 -12.59
CA LEU A 21 -4.94 2.75 -13.02
C LEU A 21 -4.49 2.40 -14.44
N SER A 22 -4.59 1.13 -14.82
CA SER A 22 -4.14 0.64 -16.13
C SER A 22 -4.80 1.34 -17.32
N THR A 23 -5.96 1.96 -17.11
CA THR A 23 -6.70 2.70 -18.14
C THR A 23 -6.33 4.19 -18.19
N GLU A 24 -5.52 4.67 -17.25
CA GLU A 24 -5.18 6.10 -17.15
C GLU A 24 -3.91 6.41 -17.94
N PRO A 25 -3.80 7.64 -18.50
CA PRO A 25 -2.68 8.01 -19.38
C PRO A 25 -1.30 7.93 -18.71
N LEU A 26 -1.22 8.18 -17.42
CA LEU A 26 0.05 8.21 -16.68
C LEU A 26 0.44 6.86 -16.07
N CYS A 27 -0.26 5.78 -16.44
CA CYS A 27 0.02 4.45 -15.90
C CYS A 27 1.33 3.90 -16.46
N ASP A 28 2.41 4.19 -15.75
CA ASP A 28 3.76 3.74 -16.11
C ASP A 28 4.63 3.79 -14.85
N PRO A 29 5.39 2.73 -14.53
CA PRO A 29 6.23 2.72 -13.33
C PRO A 29 7.26 3.84 -13.29
N TYR A 30 7.84 4.18 -14.44
CA TYR A 30 8.79 5.28 -14.52
C TYR A 30 8.11 6.62 -14.18
N ILE A 31 6.92 6.86 -14.74
CA ILE A 31 6.17 8.10 -14.47
C ILE A 31 5.82 8.18 -12.97
N MET A 32 5.36 7.07 -12.37
CA MET A 32 5.08 7.06 -10.94
C MET A 32 6.33 7.33 -10.10
N SER A 33 7.48 6.82 -10.50
CA SER A 33 8.74 7.08 -9.81
C SER A 33 9.13 8.56 -9.88
N MET A 34 8.87 9.21 -11.02
CA MET A 34 9.15 10.63 -11.18
C MET A 34 8.17 11.49 -10.38
N MET A 35 6.90 11.08 -10.30
CA MET A 35 5.93 11.75 -9.43
C MET A 35 6.35 11.67 -7.96
N ALA A 36 6.83 10.52 -7.53
CA ALA A 36 7.33 10.34 -6.17
C ALA A 36 8.57 11.23 -5.91
N TYR A 37 9.45 11.32 -6.89
CA TYR A 37 10.61 12.21 -6.80
C TYR A 37 10.18 13.68 -6.64
N ALA A 38 9.23 14.11 -7.47
CA ALA A 38 8.69 15.48 -7.38
C ALA A 38 8.02 15.72 -6.02
N ALA A 39 7.28 14.73 -5.49
CA ALA A 39 6.66 14.83 -4.18
C ALA A 39 7.71 14.99 -3.08
N LYS A 40 8.80 14.23 -3.16
CA LYS A 40 9.92 14.35 -2.21
C LYS A 40 10.54 15.75 -2.26
N GLU A 41 10.77 16.27 -3.44
CA GLU A 41 11.28 17.63 -3.64
C GLU A 41 10.35 18.67 -2.99
N GLY A 42 9.04 18.43 -3.05
CA GLY A 42 8.02 19.29 -2.43
C GLY A 42 7.88 19.12 -0.92
N GLY A 43 8.62 18.19 -0.31
CA GLY A 43 8.59 18.00 1.14
C GLY A 43 7.74 16.85 1.64
N ALA A 44 7.27 15.96 0.78
CA ALA A 44 6.53 14.77 1.23
C ALA A 44 7.42 13.89 2.13
N VAL A 45 6.81 13.30 3.14
CA VAL A 45 7.50 12.40 4.08
C VAL A 45 7.22 10.93 3.82
N GLY A 46 6.32 10.62 2.93
CA GLY A 46 5.98 9.26 2.53
C GLY A 46 5.22 9.25 1.22
N ILE A 47 5.17 8.08 0.60
CA ILE A 47 4.50 7.85 -0.68
C ILE A 47 3.52 6.70 -0.53
N ARG A 48 2.29 6.86 -1.04
CA ARG A 48 1.35 5.75 -1.17
C ARG A 48 1.31 5.33 -2.63
N ALA A 49 1.55 4.06 -2.88
CA ALA A 49 1.67 3.53 -4.24
C ALA A 49 0.91 2.22 -4.40
N ASN A 50 0.43 1.99 -5.62
CA ASN A 50 -0.32 0.81 -6.02
C ASN A 50 0.53 -0.05 -6.95
N THR A 51 0.46 -1.35 -6.80
CA THR A 51 1.15 -2.41 -7.53
C THR A 51 2.63 -2.57 -7.20
N THR A 52 3.08 -3.82 -7.30
CA THR A 52 4.48 -4.17 -7.01
C THR A 52 5.46 -3.48 -7.94
N VAL A 53 5.10 -3.35 -9.22
CA VAL A 53 5.97 -2.76 -10.25
C VAL A 53 6.22 -1.29 -9.95
N ASP A 54 5.17 -0.54 -9.63
CA ASP A 54 5.28 0.88 -9.30
C ASP A 54 6.06 1.08 -7.99
N ILE A 55 5.77 0.25 -6.98
CA ILE A 55 6.46 0.31 -5.68
C ILE A 55 7.96 0.10 -5.86
N GLU A 56 8.35 -0.91 -6.64
CA GLU A 56 9.76 -1.19 -6.89
C GLU A 56 10.46 -0.04 -7.62
N ALA A 57 9.80 0.56 -8.61
CA ALA A 57 10.34 1.71 -9.33
C ALA A 57 10.51 2.92 -8.39
N ILE A 58 9.53 3.17 -7.54
CA ILE A 58 9.59 4.28 -6.57
C ILE A 58 10.70 4.04 -5.55
N LYS A 59 10.85 2.83 -5.05
CA LYS A 59 11.91 2.49 -4.09
C LYS A 59 13.30 2.77 -4.63
N LYS A 60 13.51 2.54 -5.91
CA LYS A 60 14.80 2.83 -6.56
C LYS A 60 15.04 4.33 -6.72
N LYS A 61 13.99 5.12 -6.74
CA LYS A 61 14.07 6.56 -7.03
C LYS A 61 14.14 7.44 -5.80
N VAL A 62 13.40 7.07 -4.74
CA VAL A 62 13.31 7.88 -3.52
C VAL A 62 13.56 7.05 -2.27
N ASP A 63 14.13 7.71 -1.26
CA ASP A 63 14.34 7.12 0.06
C ASP A 63 13.31 7.70 1.02
N LEU A 64 12.05 7.28 0.85
CA LEU A 64 10.94 7.66 1.70
C LEU A 64 10.18 6.41 2.12
N PRO A 65 9.53 6.42 3.29
CA PRO A 65 8.58 5.36 3.64
C PRO A 65 7.51 5.21 2.55
N ILE A 66 7.21 3.97 2.19
CA ILE A 66 6.21 3.66 1.18
C ILE A 66 5.06 2.89 1.82
N ILE A 67 3.84 3.38 1.58
CA ILE A 67 2.61 2.68 1.91
C ILE A 67 2.16 1.99 0.63
N GLY A 68 2.18 0.67 0.63
CA GLY A 68 1.82 -0.11 -0.55
C GLY A 68 0.41 -0.65 -0.49
N ILE A 69 -0.25 -0.64 -1.63
CA ILE A 69 -1.54 -1.29 -1.84
C ILE A 69 -1.52 -2.06 -3.16
N ILE A 70 -2.43 -2.98 -3.30
CA ILE A 70 -2.76 -3.58 -4.59
C ILE A 70 -4.27 -3.51 -4.75
N LYS A 71 -4.71 -2.74 -5.74
CA LYS A 71 -6.12 -2.66 -6.11
C LYS A 71 -6.44 -3.86 -6.99
N LYS A 72 -7.39 -4.67 -6.57
CA LYS A 72 -7.83 -5.84 -7.32
C LYS A 72 -9.31 -6.06 -7.09
N ASP A 73 -10.06 -6.15 -8.17
CA ASP A 73 -11.48 -6.49 -8.13
C ASP A 73 -11.67 -8.00 -8.14
N TYR A 74 -12.50 -8.49 -7.23
CA TYR A 74 -12.91 -9.89 -7.19
C TYR A 74 -14.42 -9.95 -7.31
N GLU A 75 -14.92 -10.89 -8.10
CA GLU A 75 -16.34 -11.11 -8.23
C GLU A 75 -16.97 -11.46 -6.87
N GLY A 76 -18.11 -10.84 -6.56
CA GLY A 76 -18.82 -11.09 -5.32
C GLY A 76 -18.34 -10.31 -4.11
N SER A 77 -17.38 -9.39 -4.27
CA SER A 77 -16.90 -8.55 -3.17
C SER A 77 -16.72 -7.12 -3.63
N ASP A 78 -17.06 -6.16 -2.76
CA ASP A 78 -16.82 -4.74 -2.99
C ASP A 78 -15.46 -4.27 -2.44
N VAL A 79 -14.75 -5.14 -1.74
CA VAL A 79 -13.42 -4.84 -1.21
C VAL A 79 -12.40 -4.98 -2.34
N TYR A 80 -11.67 -3.91 -2.64
CA TYR A 80 -10.68 -3.91 -3.72
C TYR A 80 -9.30 -3.39 -3.31
N ILE A 81 -9.14 -2.85 -2.11
CA ILE A 81 -7.83 -2.40 -1.60
C ILE A 81 -7.18 -3.54 -0.82
N THR A 82 -6.15 -4.16 -1.41
CA THR A 82 -5.42 -5.27 -0.81
C THR A 82 -6.39 -6.32 -0.26
N PRO A 83 -7.24 -6.90 -1.11
CA PRO A 83 -8.42 -7.62 -0.63
C PRO A 83 -8.14 -9.02 -0.08
N THR A 84 -7.05 -9.68 -0.48
CA THR A 84 -6.75 -11.05 -0.03
C THR A 84 -5.32 -11.20 0.46
N GLU A 85 -5.03 -12.34 1.09
CA GLU A 85 -3.68 -12.68 1.56
C GLU A 85 -2.68 -12.73 0.40
N LYS A 86 -3.12 -13.03 -0.82
CA LYS A 86 -2.26 -13.06 -1.99
C LYS A 86 -1.64 -11.68 -2.27
N GLU A 87 -2.46 -10.63 -2.24
CA GLU A 87 -1.97 -9.27 -2.43
C GLU A 87 -1.05 -8.84 -1.30
N VAL A 88 -1.35 -9.25 -0.07
CA VAL A 88 -0.47 -8.97 1.08
C VAL A 88 0.89 -9.63 0.87
N GLU A 89 0.92 -10.88 0.46
CA GLU A 89 2.18 -11.60 0.19
C GLU A 89 3.01 -10.91 -0.89
N GLU A 90 2.37 -10.49 -1.98
CA GLU A 90 3.05 -9.79 -3.06
C GLU A 90 3.66 -8.48 -2.55
N LEU A 91 2.95 -7.74 -1.72
CA LEU A 91 3.45 -6.49 -1.14
C LEU A 91 4.60 -6.73 -0.16
N VAL A 92 4.50 -7.75 0.68
CA VAL A 92 5.58 -8.10 1.60
C VAL A 92 6.88 -8.38 0.84
N ARG A 93 6.79 -9.05 -0.30
CA ARG A 93 7.95 -9.34 -1.13
C ARG A 93 8.65 -8.10 -1.68
N THR A 94 7.95 -7.00 -1.86
CA THR A 94 8.55 -5.75 -2.30
C THR A 94 9.40 -5.08 -1.24
N GLY A 95 9.24 -5.48 0.02
CA GLY A 95 9.90 -4.81 1.15
C GLY A 95 9.28 -3.46 1.49
N VAL A 96 8.03 -3.25 1.12
CA VAL A 96 7.30 -2.01 1.42
C VAL A 96 7.21 -1.80 2.94
N ASP A 97 7.23 -0.54 3.37
CA ASP A 97 7.27 -0.23 4.80
C ASP A 97 5.94 -0.45 5.50
N ILE A 98 4.85 -0.06 4.86
CA ILE A 98 3.49 -0.17 5.40
C ILE A 98 2.59 -0.76 4.32
N ILE A 99 1.73 -1.69 4.69
CA ILE A 99 0.72 -2.25 3.79
C ILE A 99 -0.64 -1.72 4.24
N ALA A 100 -1.36 -1.03 3.36
CA ALA A 100 -2.71 -0.58 3.64
C ALA A 100 -3.71 -1.61 3.13
N VAL A 101 -4.73 -1.88 3.94
CA VAL A 101 -5.77 -2.85 3.65
C VAL A 101 -7.14 -2.23 3.95
N ASP A 102 -8.14 -2.59 3.16
CA ASP A 102 -9.52 -2.22 3.48
C ASP A 102 -9.89 -2.85 4.83
N ALA A 103 -10.27 -2.02 5.77
CA ALA A 103 -10.64 -2.44 7.12
C ALA A 103 -12.11 -2.14 7.43
N THR A 104 -12.95 -2.15 6.39
CA THR A 104 -14.39 -1.96 6.54
C THR A 104 -15.08 -3.26 6.95
N LYS A 105 -16.38 -3.18 7.24
CA LYS A 105 -17.20 -4.35 7.56
C LYS A 105 -17.62 -5.16 6.33
N ARG A 106 -17.30 -4.69 5.13
CA ARG A 106 -17.65 -5.39 3.89
C ARG A 106 -16.95 -6.74 3.84
N MET A 107 -17.65 -7.76 3.35
CA MET A 107 -17.06 -9.10 3.21
C MET A 107 -16.00 -9.10 2.12
N ARG A 108 -14.90 -9.74 2.43
CA ARG A 108 -13.79 -9.93 1.49
C ARG A 108 -14.09 -11.11 0.56
N PRO A 109 -13.34 -11.23 -0.55
CA PRO A 109 -13.49 -12.39 -1.45
C PRO A 109 -13.46 -13.71 -0.65
N GLY A 110 -14.33 -14.64 -1.01
CA GLY A 110 -14.47 -15.91 -0.31
C GLY A 110 -15.27 -15.83 0.99
N ASN A 111 -16.06 -14.75 1.18
CA ASN A 111 -16.86 -14.52 2.39
C ASN A 111 -16.03 -14.49 3.67
N ILE A 112 -14.83 -13.91 3.58
CA ILE A 112 -13.93 -13.79 4.73
C ILE A 112 -14.17 -12.43 5.40
N THR A 113 -14.31 -12.44 6.73
CA THR A 113 -14.44 -11.19 7.50
C THR A 113 -13.09 -10.50 7.62
N PHE A 114 -13.11 -9.19 7.92
CA PHE A 114 -11.87 -8.46 8.18
C PHE A 114 -11.10 -9.08 9.34
N GLU A 115 -11.79 -9.50 10.41
CA GLU A 115 -11.18 -10.08 11.58
C GLU A 115 -10.40 -11.36 11.25
N GLU A 116 -10.98 -12.26 10.47
CA GLU A 116 -10.31 -13.48 10.03
C GLU A 116 -9.10 -13.16 9.15
N PHE A 117 -9.29 -12.27 8.19
CA PHE A 117 -8.23 -11.84 7.28
C PHE A 117 -7.06 -11.24 8.06
N PHE A 118 -7.34 -10.29 8.93
CA PHE A 118 -6.29 -9.59 9.67
C PHE A 118 -5.56 -10.51 10.65
N LYS A 119 -6.29 -11.41 11.31
CA LYS A 119 -5.69 -12.42 12.18
C LYS A 119 -4.66 -13.26 11.42
N ASN A 120 -5.01 -13.68 10.21
CA ASN A 120 -4.13 -14.51 9.38
C ASN A 120 -2.87 -13.75 8.94
N ILE A 121 -3.03 -12.53 8.43
CA ILE A 121 -1.87 -11.76 7.96
C ILE A 121 -1.00 -11.30 9.12
N ARG A 122 -1.57 -10.96 10.26
CA ARG A 122 -0.79 -10.60 11.46
C ARG A 122 0.03 -11.79 11.96
N SER A 123 -0.53 -12.99 11.92
CA SER A 123 0.17 -14.21 12.32
C SER A 123 1.34 -14.54 11.39
N LYS A 124 1.14 -14.35 10.08
CA LYS A 124 2.19 -14.61 9.07
C LYS A 124 3.28 -13.56 9.07
N TYR A 125 2.93 -12.30 9.29
CA TYR A 125 3.83 -11.16 9.14
C TYR A 125 3.80 -10.31 10.41
N PRO A 126 4.31 -10.84 11.54
CA PRO A 126 4.17 -10.16 12.84
C PRO A 126 4.91 -8.82 12.92
N ASN A 127 5.93 -8.62 12.10
CA ASN A 127 6.73 -7.39 12.12
C ASN A 127 6.34 -6.38 11.02
N GLN A 128 5.38 -6.73 10.17
CA GLN A 128 4.92 -5.83 9.12
C GLN A 128 3.98 -4.78 9.69
N LEU A 129 4.21 -3.51 9.33
CA LEU A 129 3.26 -2.44 9.63
C LEU A 129 2.08 -2.51 8.68
N PHE A 130 0.87 -2.39 9.23
CA PHE A 130 -0.36 -2.32 8.45
C PHE A 130 -1.09 -1.02 8.74
N MET A 131 -1.73 -0.48 7.71
CA MET A 131 -2.58 0.70 7.82
C MET A 131 -4.02 0.30 7.50
N ALA A 132 -4.95 0.68 8.34
CA ALA A 132 -6.37 0.42 8.13
C ALA A 132 -6.98 1.52 7.25
N ASP A 133 -7.46 1.14 6.07
CA ASP A 133 -8.27 2.03 5.25
C ASP A 133 -9.72 1.86 5.68
N THR A 134 -10.29 2.92 6.25
CA THR A 134 -11.66 2.89 6.75
C THR A 134 -12.53 3.86 5.95
N SER A 135 -13.79 3.49 5.80
CA SER A 135 -14.83 4.38 5.27
C SER A 135 -16.04 4.33 6.18
N CYS A 136 -16.72 5.43 6.30
CA CYS A 136 -17.92 5.50 7.12
C CYS A 136 -19.11 4.84 6.45
#